data_7ac22ec9dada79daceaf90f0311fbe97
#
_entry.id   7ac22ec9dada79daceaf90f0311fbe97
#
_cell.length_a   1.000
_cell.length_b   1.000
_cell.length_c   1.000
_cell.angle_alpha   90.00
_cell.angle_beta   90.00
_cell.angle_gamma   90.00
#
_symmetry.space_group_name_H-M   'P 1'
#
loop_
_entity.id
_entity.type
_entity.pdbx_description
1 polymer ?
#
loop_
_entity_poly.entity_id
_entity_poly.type
_entity_poly.pdbx_seq_one_letter_code
_entity_poly.pdbx_strand_id
1 'polypeptide(L)' 'MISLNDAKEGVCYHILWMFGQAEDIKDLMRYETGKILKVVSKNEGGNVVVAYDNRRFAMSPDLAYFIKLAEI' A
#
# COMPACT_ATOMS: atom_id res chain seq x y z
N MET A 1 3.91 -9.01 9.77
CA MET A 1 3.00 -7.93 9.28
C MET A 1 3.68 -6.60 9.43
N ILE A 2 3.61 -5.79 8.40
CA ILE A 2 4.15 -4.43 8.43
C ILE A 2 3.11 -3.45 7.86
N SER A 3 3.30 -2.17 8.13
CA SER A 3 2.52 -1.13 7.47
C SER A 3 3.19 -0.76 6.14
N LEU A 4 2.41 -0.27 5.19
CA LEU A 4 2.94 0.11 3.89
C LEU A 4 4.05 1.15 4.00
N ASN A 5 3.97 2.07 4.97
CA ASN A 5 5.02 3.08 5.13
C ASN A 5 6.37 2.49 5.58
N ASP A 6 6.40 1.24 6.05
CA ASP A 6 7.64 0.54 6.40
C ASP A 6 8.09 -0.43 5.31
N ALA A 7 7.35 -0.54 4.22
CA ALA A 7 7.66 -1.46 3.14
C ALA A 7 8.85 -0.98 2.33
N LYS A 8 9.55 -1.91 1.70
CA LYS A 8 10.77 -1.63 0.92
C LYS A 8 10.45 -1.41 -0.55
N GLU A 9 11.15 -0.47 -1.16
CA GLU A 9 11.05 -0.25 -2.61
C GLU A 9 11.40 -1.53 -3.38
N GLY A 10 10.65 -1.74 -4.45
CA GLY A 10 10.89 -2.86 -5.35
C GLY A 10 10.33 -4.18 -4.89
N VAL A 11 9.71 -4.23 -3.72
CA VAL A 11 9.23 -5.48 -3.13
C VAL A 11 7.72 -5.58 -3.27
N CYS A 12 7.25 -6.80 -3.51
CA CYS A 12 5.82 -7.11 -3.58
C CYS A 12 5.32 -7.66 -2.25
N TYR A 13 4.09 -7.32 -1.90
CA TYR A 13 3.49 -7.73 -0.64
C TYR A 13 2.04 -8.12 -0.85
N HIS A 14 1.54 -9.04 -0.01
CA HIS A 14 0.10 -9.28 0.10
C HIS A 14 -0.53 -8.17 0.92
N ILE A 15 -1.68 -7.68 0.49
CA ILE A 15 -2.48 -6.75 1.28
C ILE A 15 -3.31 -7.56 2.25
N LEU A 16 -3.11 -7.35 3.56
CA LEU A 16 -3.86 -8.04 4.60
C LEU A 16 -5.17 -7.34 4.90
N TRP A 17 -5.09 -6.05 5.19
CA TRP A 17 -6.29 -5.23 5.40
C TRP A 17 -5.95 -3.75 5.31
N MET A 18 -6.99 -2.98 5.12
CA MET A 18 -6.95 -1.52 5.07
C MET A 18 -8.00 -1.00 6.04
N PHE A 19 -7.61 -0.08 6.91
CA PHE A 19 -8.52 0.43 7.93
C PHE A 19 -8.26 1.91 8.18
N GLY A 20 -9.00 2.52 9.12
CA GLY A 20 -8.85 3.93 9.43
C GLY A 20 -8.97 4.80 8.19
N GLN A 21 -8.01 5.68 7.98
CA GLN A 21 -8.00 6.59 6.83
C GLN A 21 -7.91 5.86 5.49
N ALA A 22 -7.35 4.66 5.47
CA ALA A 22 -7.20 3.89 4.24
C ALA A 22 -8.53 3.30 3.75
N GLU A 23 -9.56 3.24 4.59
CA GLU A 23 -10.85 2.74 4.15
C GLU A 23 -11.45 3.57 3.01
N ASP A 24 -11.15 4.87 2.98
CA ASP A 24 -11.70 5.75 1.95
C ASP A 24 -11.17 5.43 0.56
N ILE A 25 -10.03 4.75 0.45
CA ILE A 25 -9.46 4.40 -0.84
C ILE A 25 -9.69 2.97 -1.26
N LYS A 26 -10.34 2.16 -0.43
CA LYS A 26 -10.62 0.77 -0.79
C LYS A 26 -11.37 0.65 -2.11
N ASP A 27 -12.43 1.44 -2.24
CA ASP A 27 -13.26 1.41 -3.45
C ASP A 27 -12.48 1.92 -4.66
N LEU A 28 -11.67 2.95 -4.47
CA LEU A 28 -10.86 3.50 -5.54
C LEU A 28 -9.84 2.49 -6.04
N MET A 29 -9.22 1.76 -5.12
CA MET A 29 -8.23 0.72 -5.45
C MET A 29 -8.89 -0.57 -5.92
N ARG A 30 -10.17 -0.75 -5.66
CA ARG A 30 -10.87 -2.01 -5.88
C ARG A 30 -10.19 -3.15 -5.11
N TYR A 31 -9.93 -2.87 -3.84
CA TYR A 31 -9.23 -3.81 -2.97
C TYR A 31 -9.98 -5.13 -2.83
N GLU A 32 -9.23 -6.22 -2.96
CA GLU A 32 -9.72 -7.58 -2.68
C GLU A 32 -8.70 -8.29 -1.80
N THR A 33 -9.19 -9.06 -0.84
CA THR A 33 -8.33 -9.84 0.06
C THR A 33 -7.41 -10.76 -0.75
N GLY A 34 -6.14 -10.80 -0.38
CA GLY A 34 -5.16 -11.66 -1.04
C GLY A 34 -4.48 -11.05 -2.25
N LYS A 35 -4.90 -9.88 -2.68
CA LYS A 35 -4.24 -9.19 -3.79
C LYS A 35 -2.85 -8.71 -3.38
N ILE A 36 -2.00 -8.55 -4.39
CA ILE A 36 -0.60 -8.17 -4.22
C ILE A 36 -0.41 -6.75 -4.73
N LEU A 37 0.36 -5.96 -3.97
CA LEU A 37 0.86 -4.69 -4.47
C LEU A 37 2.38 -4.72 -4.54
N LYS A 38 2.95 -3.85 -5.36
CA LYS A 38 4.39 -3.64 -5.43
C LYS A 38 4.70 -2.21 -5.01
N VAL A 39 5.68 -2.04 -4.14
CA VAL A 39 6.17 -0.71 -3.78
C VAL A 39 7.10 -0.24 -4.89
N VAL A 40 6.66 0.76 -5.65
CA VAL A 40 7.43 1.27 -6.80
C VAL A 40 8.51 2.24 -6.33
N SER A 41 8.16 3.16 -5.45
CA SER A 41 9.10 4.14 -4.94
C SER A 41 8.63 4.75 -3.62
N LYS A 42 9.59 5.30 -2.89
CA LYS A 42 9.33 6.09 -1.69
C LYS A 42 10.16 7.37 -1.82
N ASN A 43 9.55 8.52 -1.59
CA ASN A 43 10.29 9.78 -1.66
C ASN A 43 10.74 10.25 -0.28
N GLU A 44 11.51 11.33 -0.24
CA GLU A 44 12.06 11.86 1.00
C GLU A 44 11.00 12.31 2.00
N GLY A 45 9.85 12.74 1.51
CA GLY A 45 8.73 13.13 2.37
C GLY A 45 7.96 11.96 2.94
N GLY A 46 8.35 10.73 2.59
CA GLY A 46 7.69 9.51 3.07
C GLY A 46 6.49 9.08 2.23
N ASN A 47 6.16 9.79 1.15
CA ASN A 47 5.10 9.35 0.24
C ASN A 47 5.52 8.06 -0.43
N VAL A 48 4.56 7.15 -0.57
CA VAL A 48 4.79 5.83 -1.15
C VAL A 48 3.99 5.72 -2.43
N VAL A 49 4.63 5.27 -3.50
CA VAL A 49 3.97 4.96 -4.77
C VAL A 49 3.90 3.45 -4.89
N VAL A 50 2.69 2.94 -5.09
CA VAL A 50 2.48 1.50 -5.25
C VAL A 50 1.84 1.21 -6.60
N ALA A 51 2.17 0.05 -7.16
CA ALA A 51 1.49 -0.49 -8.33
C ALA A 51 0.53 -1.58 -7.86
N TYR A 52 -0.72 -1.46 -8.26
CA TYR A 52 -1.77 -2.39 -7.89
C TYR A 52 -2.77 -2.49 -9.04
N ASP A 53 -2.99 -3.70 -9.52
CA ASP A 53 -3.99 -3.99 -10.55
C ASP A 53 -3.83 -3.10 -11.80
N ASN A 54 -2.60 -2.99 -12.29
CA ASN A 54 -2.22 -2.19 -13.47
C ASN A 54 -2.41 -0.67 -13.31
N ARG A 55 -2.56 -0.22 -12.08
CA ARG A 55 -2.65 1.21 -11.77
C ARG A 55 -1.60 1.57 -10.73
N ARG A 56 -1.33 2.85 -10.61
CA ARG A 56 -0.40 3.35 -9.59
C ARG A 56 -1.11 4.32 -8.67
N PHE A 57 -0.79 4.23 -7.39
CA PHE A 57 -1.35 5.09 -6.36
C PHE A 57 -0.22 5.69 -5.55
N ALA A 58 -0.27 7.00 -5.35
CA ALA A 58 0.66 7.70 -4.47
C ALA A 58 -0.06 8.02 -3.18
N MET A 59 0.56 7.70 -2.05
CA MET A 59 -0.06 7.85 -0.74
C MET A 59 0.88 8.56 0.23
N SER A 60 0.29 9.39 1.10
CA SER A 60 1.04 9.98 2.20
C SER A 60 1.43 8.91 3.22
N PRO A 61 2.47 9.15 4.04
CA PRO A 61 2.83 8.20 5.08
C PRO A 61 1.71 7.97 6.09
N ASP A 62 0.90 8.96 6.36
CA ASP A 62 -0.24 8.82 7.26
C ASP A 62 -1.26 7.83 6.73
N LEU A 63 -1.56 7.92 5.45
CA LEU A 63 -2.48 6.98 4.81
C LEU A 63 -1.87 5.58 4.72
N ALA A 64 -0.60 5.51 4.33
CA ALA A 64 0.12 4.24 4.18
C ALA A 64 0.19 3.45 5.50
N TYR A 65 0.23 4.13 6.63
CA TYR A 65 0.24 3.47 7.94
C TYR A 65 -0.94 2.52 8.11
N PHE A 66 -2.10 2.88 7.56
CA PHE A 66 -3.33 2.10 7.75
C PHE A 66 -3.50 0.96 6.75
N ILE A 67 -2.50 0.73 5.89
CA ILE A 67 -2.50 -0.40 4.97
C ILE A 67 -1.51 -1.44 5.51
N LYS A 68 -2.03 -2.60 5.90
CA LYS A 68 -1.21 -3.65 6.52
C LYS A 68 -0.89 -4.72 5.49
N LEU A 69 0.38 -5.12 5.47
CA LEU A 69 0.95 -5.99 4.46
C LEU A 69 1.63 -7.19 5.08
N ALA A 70 1.75 -8.26 4.30
CA ALA A 70 2.59 -9.41 4.65
C ALA A 70 3.55 -9.69 3.50
N GLU A 71 4.73 -10.15 3.84
CA GLU A 71 5.70 -10.60 2.84
C GLU A 71 5.16 -11.84 2.10
N ILE A 72 5.54 -11.92 0.84
CA ILE A 72 5.17 -13.06 0.01
C ILE A 72 6.11 -14.24 0.32
#